data_53ef1c5338b8138e088e2d2c7d52cd45
#
_entry.id   53ef1c5338b8138e088e2d2c7d52cd45
#
_cell.length_a   1.000
_cell.length_b   1.000
_cell.length_c   1.000
_cell.angle_alpha   90.00
_cell.angle_beta   90.00
_cell.angle_gamma   90.00
#
_symmetry.space_group_name_H-M   'P 1'
#
loop_
_entity.id
_entity.type
_entity.pdbx_description
1 polymer ?
#
loop_
_entity_poly.entity_id
_entity_poly.type
_entity_poly.pdbx_seq_one_letter_code
_entity_poly.pdbx_strand_id
1 'polypeptide(L)'
;MDFLHEKHVGKSIPLLNLEGRGEEHAAHDRRGSVQGLIWAILHGAKNLRPQDFARFSNQLRKKEQSLMKFDFKKSSQKTLSFWNRARDFLLLWGTQALSALGSSMTSFALIIWAYRQQDSAMTTAMLSVCSYAPYVLTSLFAGALSDRWNKKTVMLVCDSLAALSTVAVLILLETGRLEIWHLYALNALNGLMNTVQQPAADVTVTLLTPKEDYQRASSLRSLSGSLCSILTPGLAAALLAFAGMRAVILVDLATFAVAFVTLLGFIRIPEAKPEKEEREPVLQTARDGLRYLREHRGILHLMLFLAAVNLTASMYNAALPAMVLSRHGGGETALGVLGTVTGLSMLAGSLVSSLLPAPKSRVRVICNTLLISLGTDNLLLAVGRSLPVWCAGGVLGWGVIPLMNANMDVLFRTEIPVEMQGRVYSARNSLQFFTIPVGYFLGGWLVDGVLEPWMAAQAAQSLPVWLFGQGKGSGAAALFFLNAALGVLTCLLFRKDRHIWALEGSPE
;
A
#
# COMPACT_ATOMS: atom_id res chain seq x y z
N MET A 1 -13.95 -64.89 49.26
CA MET A 1 -13.76 -64.31 50.60
C MET A 1 -13.33 -62.87 50.26
N ASP A 2 -14.32 -62.00 50.21
CA ASP A 2 -14.69 -60.96 51.16
C ASP A 2 -13.71 -59.75 51.07
N PHE A 3 -14.08 -58.54 50.85
CA PHE A 3 -15.21 -57.75 51.32
C PHE A 3 -15.44 -56.51 50.46
N LEU A 4 -16.68 -56.25 50.19
CA LEU A 4 -17.34 -55.03 49.89
C LEU A 4 -17.02 -53.90 50.90
N HIS A 5 -16.87 -52.68 50.51
CA HIS A 5 -17.74 -51.57 50.93
C HIS A 5 -17.32 -50.22 50.32
N GLU A 6 -18.22 -49.67 49.55
CA GLU A 6 -18.66 -48.25 49.51
C GLU A 6 -17.77 -47.21 50.12
N LYS A 7 -17.50 -46.14 49.26
CA LYS A 7 -17.95 -44.82 49.66
C LYS A 7 -17.94 -43.86 48.45
N HIS A 8 -19.12 -43.39 48.13
CA HIS A 8 -19.31 -42.15 47.38
C HIS A 8 -18.61 -41.01 48.10
N VAL A 9 -17.66 -40.36 47.45
CA VAL A 9 -17.23 -38.98 47.76
C VAL A 9 -17.06 -38.23 46.47
N GLY A 10 -17.84 -37.19 46.36
CA GLY A 10 -17.85 -36.29 45.20
C GLY A 10 -16.45 -35.80 44.83
N LYS A 11 -16.02 -36.09 43.63
CA LYS A 11 -14.85 -35.45 43.04
C LYS A 11 -15.25 -34.03 42.62
N SER A 12 -14.94 -33.06 43.47
CA SER A 12 -14.81 -31.67 43.11
C SER A 12 -13.75 -31.56 42.03
N ILE A 13 -14.14 -31.02 40.89
CA ILE A 13 -13.22 -30.65 39.82
C ILE A 13 -12.27 -29.58 40.38
N PRO A 14 -10.94 -29.75 40.31
CA PRO A 14 -10.02 -28.73 40.81
C PRO A 14 -10.18 -27.47 40.01
N LEU A 15 -10.63 -26.38 40.62
CA LEU A 15 -10.50 -25.02 40.16
C LEU A 15 -9.00 -24.74 40.05
N LEU A 16 -8.51 -24.65 38.83
CA LEU A 16 -7.15 -24.18 38.55
C LEU A 16 -6.97 -22.76 39.12
N ASN A 17 -6.16 -22.70 40.17
CA ASN A 17 -5.73 -21.51 40.86
C ASN A 17 -4.76 -20.77 39.89
N LEU A 18 -5.24 -19.74 39.20
CA LEU A 18 -4.47 -18.91 38.29
C LEU A 18 -4.08 -17.57 38.96
N GLU A 19 -3.58 -17.64 40.18
CA GLU A 19 -2.92 -16.50 40.79
C GLU A 19 -1.43 -16.81 40.97
N GLY A 20 -0.61 -16.19 40.17
CA GLY A 20 0.83 -16.07 40.41
C GLY A 20 1.76 -16.69 39.38
N ARG A 21 1.80 -16.17 38.16
CA ARG A 21 3.01 -16.15 37.30
C ARG A 21 2.95 -14.99 36.28
N GLY A 22 4.08 -14.30 36.19
CA GLY A 22 4.31 -13.02 35.57
C GLY A 22 3.82 -12.80 34.13
N GLU A 23 3.71 -11.54 33.83
CA GLU A 23 3.05 -10.91 32.69
C GLU A 23 3.61 -11.23 31.29
N GLU A 24 4.67 -11.99 31.15
CA GLU A 24 5.30 -12.27 29.84
C GLU A 24 4.74 -13.49 29.08
N HIS A 25 3.97 -14.36 29.74
CA HIS A 25 3.35 -15.53 29.07
C HIS A 25 1.88 -15.35 28.70
N ALA A 26 1.27 -14.20 28.95
CA ALA A 26 -0.18 -14.00 28.83
C ALA A 26 -0.72 -14.00 27.38
N ALA A 27 0.10 -13.82 26.36
CA ALA A 27 -0.35 -13.79 24.96
C ALA A 27 -0.44 -15.18 24.30
N HIS A 28 0.40 -16.12 24.74
CA HIS A 28 0.40 -17.50 24.19
C HIS A 28 -0.67 -18.38 24.85
N ASP A 29 -1.03 -18.08 26.09
CA ASP A 29 -2.00 -18.83 26.89
C ASP A 29 -3.48 -18.52 26.53
N ARG A 30 -3.74 -17.36 25.88
CA ARG A 30 -5.11 -16.94 25.52
C ARG A 30 -5.76 -17.77 24.41
N ARG A 31 -4.99 -18.28 23.44
CA ARG A 31 -5.51 -19.22 22.43
C ARG A 31 -5.75 -20.61 23.01
N GLY A 32 -4.93 -21.04 23.97
CA GLY A 32 -5.10 -22.28 24.68
C GLY A 32 -6.33 -22.29 25.58
N SER A 33 -6.69 -21.15 26.20
CA SER A 33 -7.83 -21.05 27.10
C SER A 33 -9.19 -21.11 26.39
N VAL A 34 -9.32 -20.52 25.21
CA VAL A 34 -10.56 -20.55 24.40
C VAL A 34 -10.72 -21.92 23.74
N GLN A 35 -9.66 -22.50 23.19
CA GLN A 35 -9.70 -23.87 22.66
C GLN A 35 -9.89 -24.93 23.76
N GLY A 36 -9.27 -24.74 24.92
CA GLY A 36 -9.48 -25.59 26.09
C GLY A 36 -10.93 -25.49 26.63
N LEU A 37 -11.53 -24.30 26.57
CA LEU A 37 -12.92 -24.07 26.94
C LEU A 37 -13.90 -24.73 25.96
N ILE A 38 -13.65 -24.60 24.66
CA ILE A 38 -14.42 -25.27 23.60
C ILE A 38 -14.27 -26.79 23.70
N TRP A 39 -13.08 -27.29 24.00
CA TRP A 39 -12.82 -28.72 24.19
C TRP A 39 -13.52 -29.25 25.45
N ALA A 40 -13.48 -28.51 26.58
CA ALA A 40 -14.19 -28.87 27.82
C ALA A 40 -15.72 -28.83 27.64
N ILE A 41 -16.25 -27.93 26.85
CA ILE A 41 -17.69 -27.86 26.49
C ILE A 41 -18.08 -29.05 25.61
N LEU A 42 -17.26 -29.43 24.64
CA LEU A 42 -17.57 -30.54 23.74
C LEU A 42 -17.44 -31.92 24.38
N HIS A 43 -16.56 -32.09 25.36
CA HIS A 43 -16.31 -33.41 26.02
C HIS A 43 -16.96 -33.51 27.39
N GLY A 44 -17.14 -32.40 28.14
CA GLY A 44 -17.78 -32.39 29.45
C GLY A 44 -19.32 -32.39 29.40
N ALA A 45 -19.90 -31.93 28.31
CA ALA A 45 -21.34 -31.75 28.15
C ALA A 45 -22.12 -33.08 27.98
N LYS A 46 -21.45 -34.19 27.68
CA LYS A 46 -22.10 -35.49 27.46
C LYS A 46 -22.62 -36.17 28.73
N ASN A 47 -22.18 -35.73 29.92
CA ASN A 47 -22.49 -36.42 31.21
C ASN A 47 -23.09 -35.51 32.28
N LEU A 48 -23.51 -34.27 31.99
CA LEU A 48 -24.11 -33.34 32.93
C LEU A 48 -25.64 -33.44 32.89
N ARG A 49 -26.28 -33.43 34.07
CA ARG A 49 -27.75 -33.31 34.16
C ARG A 49 -28.20 -31.95 33.61
N PRO A 50 -29.40 -31.85 33.03
CA PRO A 50 -29.87 -30.60 32.41
C PRO A 50 -29.83 -29.36 33.34
N GLN A 51 -30.01 -29.56 34.63
CA GLN A 51 -29.96 -28.47 35.64
C GLN A 51 -28.54 -27.99 35.93
N ASP A 52 -27.55 -28.89 35.90
CA ASP A 52 -26.14 -28.55 36.13
C ASP A 52 -25.54 -27.87 34.89
N PHE A 53 -25.98 -28.27 33.70
CA PHE A 53 -25.62 -27.62 32.43
C PHE A 53 -26.13 -26.16 32.35
N ALA A 54 -27.36 -25.91 32.79
CA ALA A 54 -27.92 -24.54 32.80
C ALA A 54 -27.19 -23.63 33.80
N ARG A 55 -26.78 -24.14 34.97
CA ARG A 55 -25.98 -23.39 35.94
C ARG A 55 -24.57 -23.08 35.42
N PHE A 56 -23.92 -24.05 34.79
CA PHE A 56 -22.61 -23.93 34.21
C PHE A 56 -22.60 -22.93 33.03
N SER A 57 -23.59 -23.04 32.14
CA SER A 57 -23.78 -22.09 31.01
C SER A 57 -24.00 -20.65 31.47
N ASN A 58 -24.80 -20.45 32.55
CA ASN A 58 -25.01 -19.11 33.09
C ASN A 58 -23.76 -18.55 33.81
N GLN A 59 -22.95 -19.38 34.45
CA GLN A 59 -21.67 -18.96 35.03
C GLN A 59 -20.66 -18.59 33.95
N LEU A 60 -20.59 -19.37 32.86
CA LEU A 60 -19.74 -19.03 31.70
C LEU A 60 -20.15 -17.73 31.06
N ARG A 61 -21.44 -17.50 30.79
CA ARG A 61 -21.96 -16.24 30.26
C ARG A 61 -21.63 -15.03 31.14
N LYS A 62 -21.76 -15.16 32.45
CA LYS A 62 -21.40 -14.10 33.41
C LYS A 62 -19.91 -13.82 33.40
N LYS A 63 -19.08 -14.86 33.31
CA LYS A 63 -17.61 -14.71 33.25
C LYS A 63 -17.15 -14.12 31.92
N GLU A 64 -17.75 -14.53 30.83
CA GLU A 64 -17.52 -13.97 29.47
C GLU A 64 -17.93 -12.49 29.37
N GLN A 65 -19.09 -12.13 29.90
CA GLN A 65 -19.55 -10.75 30.00
C GLN A 65 -18.66 -9.89 30.90
N SER A 66 -18.15 -10.44 31.98
CA SER A 66 -17.20 -9.80 32.89
C SER A 66 -15.83 -9.57 32.19
N LEU A 67 -15.32 -10.58 31.49
CA LEU A 67 -14.08 -10.51 30.74
C LEU A 67 -14.20 -9.52 29.58
N MET A 68 -15.29 -9.54 28.82
CA MET A 68 -15.54 -8.56 27.75
C MET A 68 -15.65 -7.12 28.29
N LYS A 69 -16.35 -6.90 29.42
CA LYS A 69 -16.42 -5.58 30.05
C LYS A 69 -15.07 -5.09 30.58
N PHE A 70 -14.27 -5.99 31.13
CA PHE A 70 -12.94 -5.68 31.66
C PHE A 70 -11.95 -5.35 30.52
N ASP A 71 -11.96 -6.14 29.44
CA ASP A 71 -11.11 -5.90 28.27
C ASP A 71 -11.54 -4.62 27.52
N PHE A 72 -12.83 -4.33 27.42
CA PHE A 72 -13.33 -3.10 26.80
C PHE A 72 -12.94 -1.86 27.61
N LYS A 73 -13.04 -1.92 28.96
CA LYS A 73 -12.65 -0.80 29.82
C LYS A 73 -11.13 -0.60 29.83
N LYS A 74 -10.33 -1.68 29.85
CA LYS A 74 -8.86 -1.63 29.78
C LYS A 74 -8.37 -1.16 28.40
N SER A 75 -9.04 -1.58 27.31
CA SER A 75 -8.79 -1.12 25.96
C SER A 75 -9.13 0.36 25.79
N SER A 76 -10.29 0.80 26.30
CA SER A 76 -10.71 2.18 26.27
C SER A 76 -9.76 3.10 27.06
N GLN A 77 -9.31 2.70 28.23
CA GLN A 77 -8.31 3.45 29.02
C GLN A 77 -6.94 3.51 28.32
N LYS A 78 -6.49 2.42 27.68
CA LYS A 78 -5.26 2.41 26.88
C LYS A 78 -5.37 3.32 25.66
N THR A 79 -6.53 3.39 25.04
CA THR A 79 -6.80 4.25 23.90
C THR A 79 -6.81 5.72 24.31
N LEU A 80 -7.51 6.08 25.36
CA LEU A 80 -7.51 7.45 25.92
C LEU A 80 -6.12 7.90 26.34
N SER A 81 -5.30 7.01 26.92
CA SER A 81 -3.93 7.31 27.28
C SER A 81 -3.03 7.52 26.06
N PHE A 82 -3.26 6.81 24.95
CA PHE A 82 -2.56 7.02 23.70
C PHE A 82 -2.88 8.40 23.09
N TRP A 83 -4.16 8.77 23.02
CA TRP A 83 -4.58 10.07 22.49
C TRP A 83 -3.93 11.24 23.24
N ASN A 84 -3.79 11.13 24.56
CA ASN A 84 -3.16 12.18 25.37
C ASN A 84 -1.63 12.19 25.20
N ARG A 85 -0.96 11.04 25.12
CA ARG A 85 0.50 10.95 25.00
C ARG A 85 1.02 11.26 23.60
N ALA A 86 0.26 10.89 22.58
CA ALA A 86 0.65 11.03 21.16
C ALA A 86 -0.10 12.19 20.47
N ARG A 87 -0.57 13.19 21.23
CA ARG A 87 -1.36 14.31 20.71
C ARG A 87 -0.69 15.01 19.52
N ASP A 88 0.59 15.36 19.65
CA ASP A 88 1.32 16.07 18.61
C ASP A 88 1.50 15.21 17.37
N PHE A 89 1.74 13.91 17.53
CA PHE A 89 1.74 12.94 16.42
C PHE A 89 0.37 12.88 15.74
N LEU A 90 -0.71 12.78 16.50
CA LEU A 90 -2.07 12.65 15.96
C LEU A 90 -2.52 13.89 15.20
N LEU A 91 -2.18 15.09 15.72
CA LEU A 91 -2.43 16.34 15.03
C LEU A 91 -1.63 16.42 13.72
N LEU A 92 -0.34 16.09 13.76
CA LEU A 92 0.51 16.03 12.57
C LEU A 92 -0.05 15.04 11.57
N TRP A 93 -0.30 13.80 11.99
CA TRP A 93 -0.79 12.73 11.14
C TRP A 93 -2.13 13.07 10.49
N GLY A 94 -3.10 13.57 11.26
CA GLY A 94 -4.43 13.87 10.75
C GLY A 94 -4.42 15.00 9.72
N THR A 95 -3.69 16.08 10.00
CA THR A 95 -3.61 17.23 9.07
C THR A 95 -2.77 16.92 7.84
N GLN A 96 -1.66 16.18 7.96
CA GLN A 96 -0.86 15.73 6.82
C GLN A 96 -1.62 14.70 5.96
N ALA A 97 -2.41 13.81 6.55
CA ALA A 97 -3.27 12.89 5.81
C ALA A 97 -4.34 13.63 4.99
N LEU A 98 -4.95 14.67 5.57
CA LEU A 98 -5.92 15.51 4.88
C LEU A 98 -5.28 16.29 3.72
N SER A 99 -4.10 16.87 3.94
CA SER A 99 -3.34 17.55 2.89
C SER A 99 -2.90 16.60 1.78
N ALA A 100 -2.42 15.41 2.12
CA ALA A 100 -2.06 14.38 1.15
C ALA A 100 -3.26 13.95 0.28
N LEU A 101 -4.47 13.87 0.86
CA LEU A 101 -5.69 13.62 0.10
C LEU A 101 -5.98 14.74 -0.90
N GLY A 102 -5.90 16.02 -0.48
CA GLY A 102 -6.08 17.19 -1.35
C GLY A 102 -5.10 17.18 -2.52
N SER A 103 -3.80 17.01 -2.25
CA SER A 103 -2.75 16.97 -3.28
C SER A 103 -2.89 15.76 -4.22
N SER A 104 -3.33 14.61 -3.70
CA SER A 104 -3.64 13.44 -4.54
C SER A 104 -4.83 13.69 -5.47
N MET A 105 -5.88 14.40 -4.98
CA MET A 105 -7.02 14.80 -5.81
C MET A 105 -6.60 15.77 -6.91
N THR A 106 -5.75 16.75 -6.61
CA THR A 106 -5.19 17.68 -7.61
C THR A 106 -4.36 16.93 -8.65
N SER A 107 -3.50 16.02 -8.24
CA SER A 107 -2.69 15.19 -9.15
C SER A 107 -3.57 14.35 -10.08
N PHE A 108 -4.62 13.71 -9.55
CA PHE A 108 -5.57 12.93 -10.35
C PHE A 108 -6.32 13.80 -11.37
N ALA A 109 -6.80 14.98 -10.96
CA ALA A 109 -7.48 15.91 -11.84
C ALA A 109 -6.55 16.49 -12.93
N LEU A 110 -5.27 16.76 -12.60
CA LEU A 110 -4.27 17.22 -13.57
C LEU A 110 -3.94 16.16 -14.63
N ILE A 111 -3.94 14.87 -14.26
CA ILE A 111 -3.79 13.78 -15.25
C ILE A 111 -4.96 13.81 -16.25
N ILE A 112 -6.19 13.96 -15.77
CA ILE A 112 -7.37 14.06 -16.63
C ILE A 112 -7.30 15.31 -17.51
N TRP A 113 -6.94 16.45 -16.94
CA TRP A 113 -6.78 17.71 -17.68
C TRP A 113 -5.71 17.59 -18.77
N ALA A 114 -4.54 17.05 -18.44
CA ALA A 114 -3.43 16.87 -19.37
C ALA A 114 -3.81 15.93 -20.54
N TYR A 115 -4.51 14.85 -20.24
CA TYR A 115 -5.03 13.94 -21.26
C TYR A 115 -6.00 14.67 -22.20
N ARG A 116 -6.94 15.48 -21.66
CA ARG A 116 -7.89 16.24 -22.46
C ARG A 116 -7.24 17.27 -23.37
N GLN A 117 -6.09 17.85 -22.97
CA GLN A 117 -5.39 18.84 -23.78
C GLN A 117 -4.69 18.26 -25.00
N GLN A 118 -4.11 17.07 -24.88
CA GLN A 118 -3.29 16.48 -25.95
C GLN A 118 -3.78 15.13 -26.43
N ASP A 119 -4.75 14.55 -25.73
CA ASP A 119 -5.31 13.25 -26.11
C ASP A 119 -4.23 12.15 -26.23
N SER A 120 -3.20 12.20 -25.38
CA SER A 120 -1.98 11.42 -25.45
C SER A 120 -1.69 10.71 -24.14
N ALA A 121 -1.47 9.38 -24.21
CA ALA A 121 -1.03 8.55 -23.10
C ALA A 121 0.40 8.92 -22.67
N MET A 122 1.25 9.29 -23.63
CA MET A 122 2.61 9.73 -23.37
C MET A 122 2.63 11.01 -22.52
N THR A 123 1.72 11.95 -22.76
CA THR A 123 1.60 13.19 -21.98
C THR A 123 1.30 12.90 -20.52
N THR A 124 0.33 12.02 -20.24
CA THR A 124 -0.02 11.66 -18.85
C THR A 124 1.07 10.82 -18.20
N ALA A 125 1.71 9.93 -18.94
CA ALA A 125 2.84 9.13 -18.46
C ALA A 125 4.03 10.00 -18.08
N MET A 126 4.34 11.04 -18.87
CA MET A 126 5.45 11.96 -18.60
C MET A 126 5.25 12.78 -17.32
N LEU A 127 4.01 13.06 -16.89
CA LEU A 127 3.77 13.65 -15.57
C LEU A 127 4.33 12.76 -14.44
N SER A 128 4.10 11.46 -14.55
CA SER A 128 4.62 10.48 -13.59
C SER A 128 6.14 10.30 -13.73
N VAL A 129 6.66 10.23 -14.95
CA VAL A 129 8.12 10.18 -15.20
C VAL A 129 8.82 11.37 -14.56
N CYS A 130 8.31 12.59 -14.77
CA CYS A 130 8.87 13.81 -14.19
C CYS A 130 8.82 13.83 -12.67
N SER A 131 7.81 13.20 -12.04
CA SER A 131 7.73 13.08 -10.59
C SER A 131 8.68 12.00 -10.04
N TYR A 132 8.70 10.80 -10.65
CA TYR A 132 9.47 9.66 -10.12
C TYR A 132 10.95 9.68 -10.49
N ALA A 133 11.34 10.20 -11.68
CA ALA A 133 12.74 10.17 -12.10
C ALA A 133 13.66 10.99 -11.18
N PRO A 134 13.34 12.27 -10.82
CA PRO A 134 14.13 13.01 -9.86
C PRO A 134 14.18 12.33 -8.48
N TYR A 135 13.05 11.78 -8.01
CA TYR A 135 12.97 11.02 -6.77
C TYR A 135 13.94 9.84 -6.76
N VAL A 136 13.93 9.01 -7.80
CA VAL A 136 14.80 7.84 -7.89
C VAL A 136 16.28 8.22 -7.95
N LEU A 137 16.61 9.24 -8.78
CA LEU A 137 18.00 9.68 -8.97
C LEU A 137 18.61 10.29 -7.70
N THR A 138 17.80 11.01 -6.93
CA THR A 138 18.28 11.75 -5.74
C THR A 138 18.07 10.99 -4.42
N SER A 139 17.27 9.92 -4.40
CA SER A 139 16.94 9.15 -3.20
C SER A 139 18.16 8.57 -2.47
N LEU A 140 19.22 8.21 -3.20
CA LEU A 140 20.49 7.74 -2.63
C LEU A 140 21.15 8.79 -1.72
N PHE A 141 20.98 10.07 -2.02
CA PHE A 141 21.59 11.19 -1.28
C PHE A 141 20.64 11.82 -0.25
N ALA A 142 19.34 11.57 -0.38
CA ALA A 142 18.29 12.22 0.40
C ALA A 142 18.37 11.95 1.90
N GLY A 143 18.71 10.73 2.30
CA GLY A 143 18.89 10.36 3.70
C GLY A 143 20.00 11.19 4.35
N ALA A 144 21.17 11.27 3.72
CA ALA A 144 22.30 12.05 4.23
C ALA A 144 22.00 13.56 4.29
N LEU A 145 21.20 14.08 3.35
CA LEU A 145 20.80 15.48 3.30
C LEU A 145 19.75 15.80 4.37
N SER A 146 18.72 14.94 4.48
CA SER A 146 17.67 15.08 5.47
C SER A 146 18.20 15.04 6.91
N ASP A 147 19.25 14.26 7.19
CA ASP A 147 19.81 14.11 8.52
C ASP A 147 20.48 15.38 9.09
N ARG A 148 20.99 16.22 8.20
CA ARG A 148 21.70 17.45 8.58
C ARG A 148 20.79 18.62 8.94
N TRP A 149 19.54 18.57 8.46
CA TRP A 149 18.61 19.70 8.59
C TRP A 149 17.57 19.46 9.69
N ASN A 150 17.06 20.55 10.26
CA ASN A 150 15.94 20.48 11.18
C ASN A 150 14.70 19.92 10.48
N LYS A 151 14.14 18.82 11.00
CA LYS A 151 13.05 18.07 10.37
C LYS A 151 11.81 18.93 10.14
N LYS A 152 11.46 19.80 11.10
CA LYS A 152 10.35 20.74 10.99
C LYS A 152 10.56 21.72 9.84
N THR A 153 11.76 22.30 9.73
CA THR A 153 12.10 23.23 8.66
C THR A 153 12.03 22.56 7.29
N VAL A 154 12.57 21.34 7.17
CA VAL A 154 12.48 20.58 5.91
C VAL A 154 11.04 20.38 5.50
N MET A 155 10.19 19.90 6.40
CA MET A 155 8.76 19.68 6.09
C MET A 155 8.07 20.98 5.70
N LEU A 156 8.27 22.07 6.45
CA LEU A 156 7.65 23.37 6.14
C LEU A 156 8.11 23.93 4.79
N VAL A 157 9.38 23.81 4.46
CA VAL A 157 9.93 24.30 3.16
C VAL A 157 9.37 23.46 2.01
N CYS A 158 9.39 22.12 2.12
CA CYS A 158 8.86 21.23 1.09
C CYS A 158 7.36 21.45 0.91
N ASP A 159 6.59 21.52 1.98
CA ASP A 159 5.16 21.80 1.95
C ASP A 159 4.87 23.17 1.31
N SER A 160 5.66 24.22 1.64
CA SER A 160 5.50 25.56 1.06
C SER A 160 5.77 25.56 -0.45
N LEU A 161 6.82 24.86 -0.89
CA LEU A 161 7.15 24.76 -2.33
C LEU A 161 6.09 23.98 -3.10
N ALA A 162 5.53 22.91 -2.50
CA ALA A 162 4.42 22.16 -3.08
C ALA A 162 3.17 23.06 -3.23
N ALA A 163 2.82 23.84 -2.19
CA ALA A 163 1.70 24.78 -2.26
C ALA A 163 1.93 25.91 -3.27
N LEU A 164 3.14 26.47 -3.33
CA LEU A 164 3.48 27.46 -4.35
C LEU A 164 3.34 26.89 -5.77
N SER A 165 3.70 25.61 -5.96
CA SER A 165 3.47 24.89 -7.22
C SER A 165 1.98 24.80 -7.55
N THR A 166 1.14 24.44 -6.56
CA THR A 166 -0.32 24.37 -6.71
C THR A 166 -0.94 25.76 -7.00
N VAL A 167 -0.47 26.81 -6.32
CA VAL A 167 -0.88 28.20 -6.59
C VAL A 167 -0.47 28.64 -8.01
N ALA A 168 0.74 28.29 -8.45
CA ALA A 168 1.20 28.57 -9.81
C ALA A 168 0.30 27.90 -10.87
N VAL A 169 -0.07 26.63 -10.65
CA VAL A 169 -1.03 25.92 -11.50
C VAL A 169 -2.37 26.67 -11.55
N LEU A 170 -2.89 27.09 -10.38
CA LEU A 170 -4.16 27.83 -10.31
C LEU A 170 -4.10 29.13 -11.11
N ILE A 171 -3.06 29.94 -10.92
CA ILE A 171 -2.88 31.23 -11.63
C ILE A 171 -2.77 30.99 -13.14
N LEU A 172 -1.98 30.01 -13.56
CA LEU A 172 -1.80 29.69 -14.97
C LEU A 172 -3.11 29.16 -15.59
N LEU A 173 -3.89 28.40 -14.84
CA LEU A 173 -5.20 27.90 -15.26
C LEU A 173 -6.20 29.05 -15.44
N GLU A 174 -6.33 29.96 -14.46
CA GLU A 174 -7.24 31.09 -14.48
C GLU A 174 -6.88 32.11 -15.57
N THR A 175 -5.59 32.27 -15.86
CA THR A 175 -5.12 33.16 -16.93
C THR A 175 -5.17 32.50 -18.31
N GLY A 176 -5.56 31.23 -18.42
CA GLY A 176 -5.60 30.49 -19.68
C GLY A 176 -4.21 30.21 -20.28
N ARG A 177 -3.16 30.30 -19.47
CA ARG A 177 -1.76 30.13 -19.90
C ARG A 177 -1.15 28.80 -19.41
N LEU A 178 -1.95 27.91 -18.84
CA LEU A 178 -1.46 26.63 -18.36
C LEU A 178 -1.12 25.74 -19.57
N GLU A 179 0.14 25.35 -19.66
CA GLU A 179 0.68 24.44 -20.67
C GLU A 179 1.22 23.17 -20.01
N ILE A 180 1.33 22.08 -20.77
CA ILE A 180 1.77 20.76 -20.26
C ILE A 180 3.19 20.82 -19.67
N TRP A 181 4.10 21.58 -20.28
CA TRP A 181 5.47 21.67 -19.78
C TRP A 181 5.58 22.30 -18.38
N HIS A 182 4.64 23.21 -18.01
CA HIS A 182 4.57 23.74 -16.66
C HIS A 182 4.31 22.59 -15.66
N LEU A 183 3.40 21.67 -16.01
CA LEU A 183 3.09 20.53 -15.16
C LEU A 183 4.28 19.57 -15.04
N TYR A 184 5.04 19.35 -16.12
CA TYR A 184 6.27 18.54 -16.07
C TYR A 184 7.30 19.14 -15.12
N ALA A 185 7.56 20.46 -15.24
CA ALA A 185 8.50 21.16 -14.36
C ALA A 185 8.08 21.13 -12.89
N LEU A 186 6.79 21.37 -12.61
CA LEU A 186 6.25 21.36 -11.24
C LEU A 186 6.22 19.94 -10.64
N ASN A 187 5.91 18.92 -11.44
CA ASN A 187 6.00 17.53 -10.97
C ASN A 187 7.45 17.12 -10.69
N ALA A 188 8.42 17.56 -11.49
CA ALA A 188 9.83 17.31 -11.23
C ALA A 188 10.30 17.97 -9.92
N LEU A 189 9.87 19.22 -9.67
CA LEU A 189 10.13 19.91 -8.40
C LEU A 189 9.51 19.17 -7.22
N ASN A 190 8.25 18.75 -7.33
CA ASN A 190 7.57 17.98 -6.28
C ASN A 190 8.26 16.62 -6.03
N GLY A 191 8.74 15.96 -7.07
CA GLY A 191 9.53 14.73 -6.95
C GLY A 191 10.82 14.92 -6.15
N LEU A 192 11.55 16.00 -6.44
CA LEU A 192 12.74 16.39 -5.67
C LEU A 192 12.41 16.69 -4.20
N MET A 193 11.34 17.44 -3.94
CA MET A 193 10.94 17.79 -2.59
C MET A 193 10.55 16.54 -1.78
N ASN A 194 9.77 15.64 -2.38
CA ASN A 194 9.37 14.39 -1.74
C ASN A 194 10.58 13.52 -1.34
N THR A 195 11.68 13.57 -2.09
CA THR A 195 12.90 12.81 -1.78
C THR A 195 13.49 13.19 -0.42
N VAL A 196 13.44 14.45 -0.07
CA VAL A 196 13.99 14.98 1.20
C VAL A 196 12.93 14.95 2.31
N GLN A 197 11.66 15.18 1.95
CA GLN A 197 10.55 15.26 2.91
C GLN A 197 10.22 13.91 3.53
N GLN A 198 10.23 12.82 2.76
CA GLN A 198 9.87 11.48 3.26
C GLN A 198 10.75 11.02 4.44
N PRO A 199 12.09 11.04 4.37
CA PRO A 199 12.92 10.68 5.52
C PRO A 199 12.71 11.61 6.71
N ALA A 200 12.52 12.93 6.48
CA ALA A 200 12.25 13.88 7.55
C ALA A 200 10.92 13.58 8.27
N ALA A 201 9.87 13.23 7.53
CA ALA A 201 8.58 12.85 8.08
C ALA A 201 8.67 11.53 8.87
N ASP A 202 9.42 10.53 8.39
CA ASP A 202 9.60 9.25 9.07
C ASP A 202 10.32 9.41 10.42
N VAL A 203 11.37 10.21 10.45
CA VAL A 203 12.07 10.56 11.70
C VAL A 203 11.15 11.34 12.64
N THR A 204 10.38 12.30 12.11
CA THR A 204 9.44 13.10 12.92
C THR A 204 8.39 12.23 13.60
N VAL A 205 7.84 11.26 12.91
CA VAL A 205 6.89 10.29 13.50
C VAL A 205 7.54 9.54 14.65
N THR A 206 8.78 9.10 14.47
CA THR A 206 9.55 8.40 15.52
C THR A 206 9.81 9.30 16.74
N LEU A 207 10.13 10.58 16.53
CA LEU A 207 10.38 11.54 17.61
C LEU A 207 9.12 11.94 18.38
N LEU A 208 7.96 11.98 17.73
CA LEU A 208 6.69 12.38 18.32
C LEU A 208 5.91 11.23 18.94
N THR A 209 6.31 9.98 18.70
CA THR A 209 5.59 8.79 19.15
C THR A 209 6.39 8.09 20.25
N PRO A 210 5.78 7.76 21.41
CA PRO A 210 6.40 6.87 22.39
C PRO A 210 6.69 5.49 21.82
N LYS A 211 7.78 4.85 22.25
CA LYS A 211 8.21 3.52 21.74
C LYS A 211 7.10 2.45 21.83
N GLU A 212 6.31 2.50 22.90
CA GLU A 212 5.19 1.56 23.13
C GLU A 212 4.06 1.71 22.09
N ASP A 213 3.99 2.87 21.43
CA ASP A 213 2.90 3.21 20.50
C ASP A 213 3.35 3.20 19.01
N TYR A 214 4.60 2.83 18.70
CA TYR A 214 5.12 2.79 17.31
C TYR A 214 4.27 1.94 16.37
N GLN A 215 3.76 0.79 16.83
CA GLN A 215 2.89 -0.06 16.02
C GLN A 215 1.59 0.65 15.66
N ARG A 216 1.00 1.40 16.59
CA ARG A 216 -0.24 2.16 16.35
C ARG A 216 0.01 3.32 15.37
N ALA A 217 1.12 4.04 15.54
CA ALA A 217 1.49 5.12 14.63
C ALA A 217 1.69 4.60 13.19
N SER A 218 2.39 3.48 13.03
CA SER A 218 2.56 2.81 11.75
C SER A 218 1.23 2.36 11.14
N SER A 219 0.32 1.80 11.95
CA SER A 219 -1.02 1.40 11.50
C SER A 219 -1.85 2.59 11.03
N LEU A 220 -1.80 3.73 11.74
CA LEU A 220 -2.49 4.96 11.35
C LEU A 220 -1.95 5.53 10.03
N ARG A 221 -0.62 5.50 9.82
CA ARG A 221 -0.01 5.91 8.54
C ARG A 221 -0.47 5.01 7.38
N SER A 222 -0.47 3.71 7.58
CA SER A 222 -0.98 2.76 6.57
C SER A 222 -2.46 2.99 6.27
N LEU A 223 -3.26 3.29 7.30
CA LEU A 223 -4.68 3.65 7.15
C LEU A 223 -4.85 4.90 6.30
N SER A 224 -4.05 5.96 6.53
CA SER A 224 -4.10 7.18 5.70
C SER A 224 -3.80 6.88 4.24
N GLY A 225 -2.75 6.11 3.95
CA GLY A 225 -2.41 5.71 2.58
C GLY A 225 -3.55 4.95 1.90
N SER A 226 -4.16 4.00 2.62
CA SER A 226 -5.32 3.24 2.11
C SER A 226 -6.53 4.14 1.87
N LEU A 227 -6.85 5.03 2.81
CA LEU A 227 -7.96 5.98 2.65
C LEU A 227 -7.72 6.93 1.47
N CYS A 228 -6.52 7.48 1.31
CA CYS A 228 -6.17 8.30 0.15
C CYS A 228 -6.37 7.52 -1.16
N SER A 229 -5.88 6.28 -1.25
CA SER A 229 -6.04 5.46 -2.45
C SER A 229 -7.49 5.18 -2.83
N ILE A 230 -8.36 5.02 -1.84
CA ILE A 230 -9.80 4.75 -2.05
C ILE A 230 -10.56 6.04 -2.38
N LEU A 231 -10.33 7.10 -1.61
CA LEU A 231 -11.13 8.31 -1.67
C LEU A 231 -10.73 9.24 -2.82
N THR A 232 -9.42 9.31 -3.14
CA THR A 232 -8.89 10.24 -4.15
C THR A 232 -9.61 10.13 -5.51
N PRO A 233 -9.71 8.95 -6.16
CA PRO A 233 -10.28 8.88 -7.49
C PRO A 233 -11.76 9.27 -7.52
N GLY A 234 -12.54 8.79 -6.55
CA GLY A 234 -13.97 9.09 -6.45
C GLY A 234 -14.25 10.55 -6.13
N LEU A 235 -13.58 11.10 -5.10
CA LEU A 235 -13.79 12.50 -4.69
C LEU A 235 -13.27 13.48 -5.75
N ALA A 236 -12.09 13.19 -6.34
CA ALA A 236 -11.55 14.05 -7.40
C ALA A 236 -12.42 14.05 -8.64
N ALA A 237 -12.88 12.88 -9.11
CA ALA A 237 -13.77 12.81 -10.26
C ALA A 237 -15.12 13.48 -9.99
N ALA A 238 -15.72 13.28 -8.81
CA ALA A 238 -16.95 13.94 -8.42
C ALA A 238 -16.78 15.46 -8.35
N LEU A 239 -15.75 15.95 -7.64
CA LEU A 239 -15.53 17.39 -7.51
C LEU A 239 -15.20 18.04 -8.86
N LEU A 240 -14.42 17.35 -9.71
CA LEU A 240 -14.14 17.81 -11.07
C LEU A 240 -15.42 17.93 -11.92
N ALA A 241 -16.32 16.95 -11.83
CA ALA A 241 -17.59 16.95 -12.58
C ALA A 241 -18.57 18.03 -12.11
N PHE A 242 -18.70 18.25 -10.77
CA PHE A 242 -19.68 19.17 -10.23
C PHE A 242 -19.19 20.62 -10.10
N ALA A 243 -17.92 20.83 -9.81
CA ALA A 243 -17.38 22.14 -9.46
C ALA A 243 -16.12 22.54 -10.26
N GLY A 244 -15.65 21.65 -11.12
CA GLY A 244 -14.52 21.90 -12.03
C GLY A 244 -13.15 21.86 -11.36
N MET A 245 -12.11 22.05 -12.16
CA MET A 245 -10.70 21.96 -11.77
C MET A 245 -10.31 22.97 -10.69
N ARG A 246 -10.86 24.19 -10.77
CA ARG A 246 -10.63 25.24 -9.77
C ARG A 246 -10.99 24.79 -8.35
N ALA A 247 -12.13 24.13 -8.19
CA ALA A 247 -12.58 23.66 -6.88
C ALA A 247 -11.66 22.58 -6.30
N VAL A 248 -11.15 21.68 -7.15
CA VAL A 248 -10.17 20.66 -6.72
C VAL A 248 -8.91 21.32 -6.16
N ILE A 249 -8.36 22.29 -6.89
CA ILE A 249 -7.14 23.01 -6.48
C ILE A 249 -7.38 23.82 -5.20
N LEU A 250 -8.55 24.47 -5.06
CA LEU A 250 -8.88 25.23 -3.85
C LEU A 250 -9.02 24.33 -2.62
N VAL A 251 -9.58 23.14 -2.76
CA VAL A 251 -9.66 22.14 -1.68
C VAL A 251 -8.24 21.69 -1.27
N ASP A 252 -7.36 21.45 -2.21
CA ASP A 252 -5.95 21.12 -1.94
C ASP A 252 -5.27 22.25 -1.16
N LEU A 253 -5.37 23.49 -1.62
CA LEU A 253 -4.79 24.64 -0.92
C LEU A 253 -5.38 24.85 0.47
N ALA A 254 -6.68 24.61 0.66
CA ALA A 254 -7.34 24.72 1.97
C ALA A 254 -6.83 23.63 2.94
N THR A 255 -6.75 22.37 2.48
CA THR A 255 -6.22 21.27 3.31
C THR A 255 -4.74 21.46 3.63
N PHE A 256 -3.96 21.95 2.67
CA PHE A 256 -2.59 22.35 2.88
C PHE A 256 -2.46 23.45 3.95
N ALA A 257 -3.25 24.52 3.86
CA ALA A 257 -3.21 25.62 4.83
C ALA A 257 -3.46 25.12 6.26
N VAL A 258 -4.40 24.19 6.44
CA VAL A 258 -4.66 23.55 7.75
C VAL A 258 -3.43 22.78 8.23
N ALA A 259 -2.82 21.96 7.37
CA ALA A 259 -1.63 21.18 7.73
C ALA A 259 -0.44 22.08 8.05
N PHE A 260 -0.22 23.11 7.24
CA PHE A 260 0.88 24.06 7.41
C PHE A 260 0.77 24.86 8.73
N VAL A 261 -0.40 25.44 9.01
CA VAL A 261 -0.65 26.19 10.26
C VAL A 261 -0.50 25.28 11.47
N THR A 262 -0.97 24.05 11.38
CA THR A 262 -0.83 23.07 12.46
C THR A 262 0.64 22.72 12.71
N LEU A 263 1.40 22.43 11.66
CA LEU A 263 2.83 22.12 11.79
C LEU A 263 3.63 23.31 12.30
N LEU A 264 3.34 24.52 11.81
CA LEU A 264 4.05 25.74 12.19
C LEU A 264 3.79 26.13 13.65
N GLY A 265 2.51 26.18 14.06
CA GLY A 265 2.07 26.79 15.33
C GLY A 265 1.89 25.81 16.47
N PHE A 266 1.44 24.60 16.21
CA PHE A 266 0.97 23.69 17.27
C PHE A 266 1.90 22.51 17.53
N ILE A 267 2.80 22.15 16.59
CA ILE A 267 3.66 20.99 16.74
C ILE A 267 5.09 21.42 17.07
N ARG A 268 5.63 20.84 18.15
CA ARG A 268 7.02 20.99 18.54
C ARG A 268 7.75 19.68 18.28
N ILE A 269 8.62 19.66 17.28
CA ILE A 269 9.46 18.50 16.97
C ILE A 269 10.75 18.63 17.78
N PRO A 270 11.06 17.67 18.67
CA PRO A 270 12.32 17.65 19.39
C PRO A 270 13.49 17.57 18.41
N GLU A 271 14.56 18.31 18.67
CA GLU A 271 15.77 18.16 17.87
C GLU A 271 16.44 16.83 18.17
N ALA A 272 16.55 15.98 17.14
CA ALA A 272 17.37 14.79 17.24
C ALA A 272 18.83 15.22 17.37
N LYS A 273 19.45 14.95 18.53
CA LYS A 273 20.91 15.12 18.66
C LYS A 273 21.55 14.19 17.65
N PRO A 274 22.44 14.68 16.78
CA PRO A 274 23.17 13.80 15.88
C PRO A 274 23.99 12.84 16.74
N GLU A 275 23.65 11.56 16.75
CA GLU A 275 24.56 10.54 17.24
C GLU A 275 25.80 10.58 16.36
N LYS A 276 26.96 10.75 17.00
CA LYS A 276 28.28 10.67 16.36
C LYS A 276 28.60 9.20 16.06
N GLU A 277 27.77 8.51 15.29
CA GLU A 277 28.21 7.29 14.64
C GLU A 277 29.01 7.69 13.40
N GLU A 278 30.18 7.13 13.25
CA GLU A 278 30.98 7.19 12.01
C GLU A 278 30.14 6.57 10.90
N ARG A 279 29.40 7.42 10.17
CA ARG A 279 28.53 6.95 9.08
C ARG A 279 29.38 6.54 7.91
N GLU A 280 29.29 5.30 7.55
CA GLU A 280 29.88 4.78 6.31
C GLU A 280 29.42 5.64 5.10
N PRO A 281 30.30 5.89 4.12
CA PRO A 281 29.92 6.60 2.90
C PRO A 281 28.75 5.89 2.21
N VAL A 282 27.72 6.65 1.79
CA VAL A 282 26.51 6.12 1.13
C VAL A 282 26.84 5.18 -0.03
N LEU A 283 27.91 5.50 -0.77
CA LEU A 283 28.37 4.69 -1.90
C LEU A 283 28.92 3.33 -1.43
N GLN A 284 29.55 3.27 -0.26
CA GLN A 284 30.05 2.03 0.33
C GLN A 284 28.92 1.15 0.81
N THR A 285 27.93 1.73 1.50
CA THR A 285 26.72 1.05 1.94
C THR A 285 25.94 0.44 0.76
N ALA A 286 25.80 1.19 -0.34
CA ALA A 286 25.17 0.70 -1.57
C ALA A 286 25.97 -0.44 -2.23
N ARG A 287 27.31 -0.34 -2.25
CA ARG A 287 28.19 -1.37 -2.79
C ARG A 287 28.12 -2.66 -1.97
N ASP A 288 28.10 -2.56 -0.65
CA ASP A 288 27.99 -3.71 0.24
C ASP A 288 26.62 -4.40 0.11
N GLY A 289 25.55 -3.62 -0.03
CA GLY A 289 24.21 -4.15 -0.34
C GLY A 289 24.18 -4.92 -1.67
N LEU A 290 24.78 -4.36 -2.73
CA LEU A 290 24.87 -5.03 -4.04
C LEU A 290 25.76 -6.28 -3.99
N ARG A 291 26.83 -6.24 -3.21
CA ARG A 291 27.70 -7.42 -3.02
C ARG A 291 26.93 -8.54 -2.31
N TYR A 292 26.23 -8.21 -1.24
CA TYR A 292 25.36 -9.16 -0.53
C TYR A 292 24.33 -9.81 -1.47
N LEU A 293 23.67 -9.01 -2.32
CA LEU A 293 22.70 -9.53 -3.29
C LEU A 293 23.33 -10.48 -4.32
N ARG A 294 24.56 -10.21 -4.77
CA ARG A 294 25.28 -11.12 -5.69
C ARG A 294 25.62 -12.45 -5.04
N GLU A 295 25.93 -12.45 -3.75
CA GLU A 295 26.21 -13.65 -2.96
C GLU A 295 24.94 -14.45 -2.67
N HIS A 296 23.78 -13.75 -2.46
CA HIS A 296 22.49 -14.35 -2.15
C HIS A 296 21.56 -14.30 -3.38
N ARG A 297 21.80 -15.17 -4.34
CA ARG A 297 21.11 -15.18 -5.64
C ARG A 297 19.58 -15.29 -5.53
N GLY A 298 19.04 -16.00 -4.54
CA GLY A 298 17.60 -16.11 -4.32
C GLY A 298 16.94 -14.75 -4.06
N ILE A 299 17.54 -13.94 -3.19
CA ILE A 299 17.08 -12.58 -2.88
C ILE A 299 17.20 -11.67 -4.11
N LEU A 300 18.32 -11.75 -4.83
CA LEU A 300 18.54 -10.98 -6.07
C LEU A 300 17.48 -11.31 -7.13
N HIS A 301 17.23 -12.60 -7.38
CA HIS A 301 16.22 -13.03 -8.36
C HIS A 301 14.80 -12.60 -7.96
N LEU A 302 14.48 -12.67 -6.66
CA LEU A 302 13.21 -12.16 -6.16
C LEU A 302 13.08 -10.64 -6.37
N MET A 303 14.14 -9.86 -6.17
CA MET A 303 14.14 -8.42 -6.45
C MET A 303 14.01 -8.10 -7.94
N LEU A 304 14.67 -8.88 -8.82
CA LEU A 304 14.51 -8.73 -10.27
C LEU A 304 13.10 -9.07 -10.72
N PHE A 305 12.47 -10.08 -10.09
CA PHE A 305 11.07 -10.38 -10.30
C PHE A 305 10.17 -9.19 -9.96
N LEU A 306 10.36 -8.60 -8.80
CA LEU A 306 9.60 -7.41 -8.38
C LEU A 306 9.88 -6.20 -9.27
N ALA A 307 11.11 -6.03 -9.76
CA ALA A 307 11.44 -4.97 -10.71
C ALA A 307 10.67 -5.16 -12.04
N ALA A 308 10.57 -6.39 -12.55
CA ALA A 308 9.77 -6.69 -13.73
C ALA A 308 8.26 -6.47 -13.48
N VAL A 309 7.75 -6.84 -12.29
CA VAL A 309 6.36 -6.54 -11.89
C VAL A 309 6.11 -5.02 -11.82
N ASN A 310 7.02 -4.25 -11.24
CA ASN A 310 6.90 -2.78 -11.18
C ASN A 310 6.93 -2.15 -12.57
N LEU A 311 7.73 -2.69 -13.50
CA LEU A 311 7.74 -2.24 -14.88
C LEU A 311 6.36 -2.40 -15.53
N THR A 312 5.78 -3.61 -15.45
CA THR A 312 4.45 -3.89 -16.03
C THR A 312 3.35 -3.08 -15.32
N ALA A 313 3.42 -2.92 -13.99
CA ALA A 313 2.47 -2.09 -13.24
C ALA A 313 2.56 -0.60 -13.63
N SER A 314 3.76 -0.10 -13.93
CA SER A 314 3.94 1.28 -14.38
C SER A 314 3.45 1.50 -15.82
N MET A 315 3.64 0.51 -16.71
CA MET A 315 3.04 0.53 -18.06
C MET A 315 1.50 0.50 -17.98
N TYR A 316 0.94 -0.31 -17.06
CA TYR A 316 -0.49 -0.32 -16.75
C TYR A 316 -0.99 1.07 -16.35
N ASN A 317 -0.34 1.71 -15.36
CA ASN A 317 -0.73 3.03 -14.86
C ASN A 317 -0.59 4.13 -15.92
N ALA A 318 0.35 4.02 -16.86
CA ALA A 318 0.49 4.94 -17.99
C ALA A 318 -0.68 4.85 -18.98
N ALA A 319 -1.13 3.62 -19.26
CA ALA A 319 -2.17 3.36 -20.25
C ALA A 319 -3.61 3.52 -19.71
N LEU A 320 -3.83 3.34 -18.40
CA LEU A 320 -5.15 3.30 -17.80
C LEU A 320 -5.97 4.57 -18.03
N PRO A 321 -5.45 5.80 -17.78
CA PRO A 321 -6.18 7.02 -18.07
C PRO A 321 -6.54 7.14 -19.55
N ALA A 322 -5.58 6.88 -20.44
CA ALA A 322 -5.78 6.95 -21.89
C ALA A 322 -6.90 6.01 -22.35
N MET A 323 -6.92 4.76 -21.88
CA MET A 323 -7.96 3.80 -22.23
C MET A 323 -9.32 4.22 -21.70
N VAL A 324 -9.42 4.54 -20.40
CA VAL A 324 -10.72 4.79 -19.77
C VAL A 324 -11.33 6.11 -20.21
N LEU A 325 -10.51 7.16 -20.42
CA LEU A 325 -11.01 8.49 -20.83
C LEU A 325 -11.46 8.54 -22.29
N SER A 326 -10.87 7.73 -23.18
CA SER A 326 -11.15 7.78 -24.62
C SER A 326 -12.19 6.77 -25.09
N ARG A 327 -12.48 5.72 -24.32
CA ARG A 327 -13.40 4.66 -24.74
C ARG A 327 -14.86 5.01 -24.54
N HIS A 328 -15.70 4.46 -25.43
CA HIS A 328 -17.17 4.54 -25.27
C HIS A 328 -17.61 3.89 -23.96
N GLY A 329 -18.42 4.60 -23.17
CA GLY A 329 -18.80 4.18 -21.81
C GLY A 329 -17.75 4.45 -20.73
N GLY A 330 -16.64 5.08 -21.10
CA GLY A 330 -15.61 5.58 -20.20
C GLY A 330 -15.83 7.05 -19.77
N GLY A 331 -14.73 7.74 -19.49
CA GLY A 331 -14.72 9.14 -19.06
C GLY A 331 -14.22 9.31 -17.63
N GLU A 332 -14.28 10.54 -17.12
CA GLU A 332 -13.72 10.91 -15.81
C GLU A 332 -14.40 10.17 -14.66
N THR A 333 -15.74 10.10 -14.69
CA THR A 333 -16.52 9.37 -13.68
C THR A 333 -16.15 7.89 -13.69
N ALA A 334 -16.00 7.29 -14.87
CA ALA A 334 -15.62 5.88 -14.99
C ALA A 334 -14.22 5.63 -14.43
N LEU A 335 -13.26 6.53 -14.68
CA LEU A 335 -11.92 6.45 -14.13
C LEU A 335 -11.93 6.58 -12.59
N GLY A 336 -12.74 7.50 -12.06
CA GLY A 336 -12.94 7.68 -10.62
C GLY A 336 -13.57 6.46 -9.95
N VAL A 337 -14.64 5.89 -10.56
CA VAL A 337 -15.30 4.68 -10.06
C VAL A 337 -14.34 3.50 -10.07
N LEU A 338 -13.63 3.27 -11.19
CA LEU A 338 -12.65 2.19 -11.31
C LEU A 338 -11.56 2.28 -10.25
N GLY A 339 -10.98 3.48 -10.04
CA GLY A 339 -9.97 3.69 -9.00
C GLY A 339 -10.51 3.46 -7.59
N THR A 340 -11.73 3.91 -7.29
CA THR A 340 -12.37 3.68 -5.99
C THR A 340 -12.64 2.20 -5.73
N VAL A 341 -13.17 1.48 -6.72
CA VAL A 341 -13.43 0.03 -6.66
C VAL A 341 -12.12 -0.74 -6.44
N THR A 342 -11.06 -0.37 -7.15
CA THR A 342 -9.73 -0.95 -6.99
C THR A 342 -9.19 -0.73 -5.56
N GLY A 343 -9.30 0.49 -5.03
CA GLY A 343 -8.90 0.82 -3.66
C GLY A 343 -9.68 0.03 -2.60
N LEU A 344 -11.01 -0.09 -2.76
CA LEU A 344 -11.86 -0.89 -1.87
C LEU A 344 -11.49 -2.38 -1.93
N SER A 345 -11.15 -2.88 -3.12
CA SER A 345 -10.71 -4.26 -3.31
C SER A 345 -9.39 -4.54 -2.59
N MET A 346 -8.42 -3.61 -2.65
CA MET A 346 -7.18 -3.70 -1.87
C MET A 346 -7.44 -3.72 -0.36
N LEU A 347 -8.36 -2.90 0.14
CA LEU A 347 -8.74 -2.89 1.55
C LEU A 347 -9.36 -4.22 1.97
N ALA A 348 -10.31 -4.75 1.19
CA ALA A 348 -10.91 -6.06 1.42
C ALA A 348 -9.86 -7.18 1.39
N GLY A 349 -8.96 -7.14 0.41
CA GLY A 349 -7.83 -8.08 0.31
C GLY A 349 -6.88 -8.02 1.51
N SER A 350 -6.63 -6.83 2.05
CA SER A 350 -5.83 -6.65 3.27
C SER A 350 -6.51 -7.29 4.50
N LEU A 351 -7.82 -7.10 4.64
CA LEU A 351 -8.60 -7.75 5.71
C LEU A 351 -8.57 -9.27 5.58
N VAL A 352 -8.82 -9.79 4.37
CA VAL A 352 -8.74 -11.24 4.11
C VAL A 352 -7.33 -11.76 4.41
N SER A 353 -6.29 -11.10 3.93
CA SER A 353 -4.89 -11.49 4.18
C SER A 353 -4.56 -11.55 5.67
N SER A 354 -5.12 -10.65 6.49
CA SER A 354 -4.89 -10.64 7.95
C SER A 354 -5.55 -11.81 8.69
N LEU A 355 -6.60 -12.40 8.11
CA LEU A 355 -7.35 -13.51 8.69
C LEU A 355 -6.82 -14.89 8.22
N LEU A 356 -6.06 -14.92 7.13
CA LEU A 356 -5.54 -16.19 6.61
C LEU A 356 -4.37 -16.70 7.47
N PRO A 357 -4.30 -18.02 7.70
CA PRO A 357 -3.15 -18.62 8.37
C PRO A 357 -1.89 -18.51 7.51
N ALA A 358 -0.71 -18.61 8.15
CA ALA A 358 0.56 -18.64 7.44
C ALA A 358 0.58 -19.76 6.37
N PRO A 359 0.92 -19.47 5.11
CA PRO A 359 0.92 -20.47 4.06
C PRO A 359 2.12 -21.43 4.23
N LYS A 360 1.98 -22.64 3.70
CA LYS A 360 3.08 -23.62 3.65
C LYS A 360 4.23 -23.17 2.76
N SER A 361 3.94 -22.42 1.70
CA SER A 361 4.92 -21.85 0.78
C SER A 361 4.54 -20.40 0.44
N ARG A 362 5.38 -19.45 0.83
CA ARG A 362 5.22 -18.01 0.56
C ARG A 362 5.53 -17.69 -0.89
N VAL A 363 6.58 -18.30 -1.45
CA VAL A 363 6.96 -18.15 -2.86
C VAL A 363 5.81 -18.55 -3.78
N ARG A 364 5.14 -19.67 -3.48
CA ARG A 364 3.96 -20.12 -4.25
C ARG A 364 2.81 -19.11 -4.16
N VAL A 365 2.55 -18.56 -2.99
CA VAL A 365 1.50 -17.54 -2.81
C VAL A 365 1.85 -16.29 -3.61
N ILE A 366 3.09 -15.79 -3.52
CA ILE A 366 3.56 -14.61 -4.26
C ILE A 366 3.40 -14.81 -5.77
N CYS A 367 3.90 -15.93 -6.32
CA CYS A 367 3.79 -16.22 -7.75
C CYS A 367 2.32 -16.37 -8.21
N ASN A 368 1.48 -17.06 -7.44
CA ASN A 368 0.09 -17.29 -7.82
C ASN A 368 -0.75 -16.02 -7.74
N THR A 369 -0.57 -15.20 -6.69
CA THR A 369 -1.30 -13.92 -6.56
C THR A 369 -0.91 -12.93 -7.67
N LEU A 370 0.38 -12.84 -8.02
CA LEU A 370 0.83 -12.01 -9.13
C LEU A 370 0.36 -12.54 -10.48
N LEU A 371 0.36 -13.87 -10.68
CA LEU A 371 -0.19 -14.49 -11.90
C LEU A 371 -1.68 -14.15 -12.08
N ILE A 372 -2.47 -14.25 -11.01
CA ILE A 372 -3.89 -13.87 -11.02
C ILE A 372 -4.02 -12.37 -11.28
N SER A 373 -3.30 -11.53 -10.53
CA SER A 373 -3.37 -10.07 -10.64
C SER A 373 -3.03 -9.59 -12.05
N LEU A 374 -1.82 -9.88 -12.53
CA LEU A 374 -1.33 -9.39 -13.82
C LEU A 374 -2.09 -10.01 -15.00
N GLY A 375 -2.49 -11.28 -14.88
CA GLY A 375 -3.23 -11.98 -15.93
C GLY A 375 -4.67 -11.50 -16.04
N THR A 376 -5.44 -11.52 -14.93
CA THR A 376 -6.90 -11.29 -14.99
C THR A 376 -7.23 -9.81 -15.18
N ASP A 377 -6.60 -8.90 -14.43
CA ASP A 377 -6.89 -7.47 -14.52
C ASP A 377 -6.56 -6.93 -15.90
N ASN A 378 -5.32 -7.14 -16.36
CA ASN A 378 -4.90 -6.66 -17.66
C ASN A 378 -5.72 -7.29 -18.80
N LEU A 379 -6.09 -8.58 -18.70
CA LEU A 379 -6.92 -9.23 -19.73
C LEU A 379 -8.34 -8.65 -19.75
N LEU A 380 -8.98 -8.45 -18.60
CA LEU A 380 -10.32 -7.88 -18.51
C LEU A 380 -10.36 -6.41 -18.97
N LEU A 381 -9.29 -5.64 -18.73
CA LEU A 381 -9.13 -4.29 -19.29
C LEU A 381 -8.94 -4.33 -20.81
N ALA A 382 -8.15 -5.26 -21.32
CA ALA A 382 -7.88 -5.41 -22.76
C ALA A 382 -9.16 -5.70 -23.55
N VAL A 383 -9.93 -6.74 -23.16
CA VAL A 383 -11.09 -7.21 -23.91
C VAL A 383 -12.41 -6.60 -23.43
N GLY A 384 -12.45 -6.02 -22.23
CA GLY A 384 -13.63 -5.40 -21.64
C GLY A 384 -14.07 -4.16 -22.40
N ARG A 385 -15.38 -4.00 -22.59
CA ARG A 385 -15.98 -2.86 -23.32
C ARG A 385 -16.92 -2.03 -22.45
N SER A 386 -16.97 -2.32 -21.14
CA SER A 386 -17.86 -1.65 -20.22
C SER A 386 -17.24 -1.50 -18.84
N LEU A 387 -17.64 -0.46 -18.11
CA LEU A 387 -17.16 -0.16 -16.77
C LEU A 387 -17.29 -1.34 -15.79
N PRO A 388 -18.41 -2.12 -15.75
CA PRO A 388 -18.49 -3.28 -14.85
C PRO A 388 -17.41 -4.34 -15.11
N VAL A 389 -17.03 -4.58 -16.37
CA VAL A 389 -15.97 -5.53 -16.72
C VAL A 389 -14.60 -5.01 -16.27
N TRP A 390 -14.33 -3.72 -16.45
CA TRP A 390 -13.10 -3.10 -15.97
C TRP A 390 -13.02 -3.14 -14.44
N CYS A 391 -14.14 -2.85 -13.75
CA CYS A 391 -14.21 -2.96 -12.29
C CYS A 391 -14.00 -4.42 -11.82
N ALA A 392 -14.53 -5.41 -12.52
CA ALA A 392 -14.29 -6.81 -12.20
C ALA A 392 -12.79 -7.17 -12.33
N GLY A 393 -12.11 -6.65 -13.36
CA GLY A 393 -10.65 -6.74 -13.51
C GLY A 393 -9.94 -6.17 -12.29
N GLY A 394 -10.25 -4.92 -11.93
CA GLY A 394 -9.68 -4.24 -10.76
C GLY A 394 -9.91 -5.01 -9.45
N VAL A 395 -11.10 -5.56 -9.24
CA VAL A 395 -11.40 -6.37 -8.04
C VAL A 395 -10.53 -7.61 -7.98
N LEU A 396 -10.47 -8.38 -9.07
CA LEU A 396 -9.73 -9.66 -9.13
C LEU A 396 -8.21 -9.44 -9.09
N GLY A 397 -7.73 -8.39 -9.76
CA GLY A 397 -6.31 -8.12 -9.83
C GLY A 397 -5.74 -7.48 -8.56
N TRP A 398 -6.34 -6.40 -8.09
CA TRP A 398 -5.80 -5.63 -6.96
C TRP A 398 -6.19 -6.20 -5.60
N GLY A 399 -7.28 -6.96 -5.51
CA GLY A 399 -7.70 -7.60 -4.25
C GLY A 399 -6.71 -8.62 -3.70
N VAL A 400 -5.90 -9.24 -4.56
CA VAL A 400 -4.90 -10.24 -4.13
C VAL A 400 -3.52 -9.64 -3.82
N ILE A 401 -3.26 -8.38 -4.20
CA ILE A 401 -1.96 -7.71 -4.00
C ILE A 401 -1.55 -7.61 -2.52
N PRO A 402 -2.44 -7.28 -1.57
CA PRO A 402 -2.07 -7.25 -0.15
C PRO A 402 -1.57 -8.59 0.39
N LEU A 403 -2.11 -9.69 -0.09
CA LEU A 403 -1.65 -11.04 0.28
C LEU A 403 -0.23 -11.30 -0.25
N MET A 404 0.07 -10.87 -1.47
CA MET A 404 1.41 -10.91 -2.03
C MET A 404 2.38 -10.09 -1.17
N ASN A 405 2.05 -8.81 -0.91
CA ASN A 405 2.91 -7.91 -0.14
C ASN A 405 3.22 -8.45 1.27
N ALA A 406 2.21 -8.97 1.98
CA ALA A 406 2.40 -9.54 3.31
C ALA A 406 3.37 -10.73 3.31
N ASN A 407 3.26 -11.64 2.32
CA ASN A 407 4.17 -12.78 2.21
C ASN A 407 5.58 -12.38 1.77
N MET A 408 5.69 -11.38 0.89
CA MET A 408 6.96 -10.81 0.46
C MET A 408 7.72 -10.16 1.62
N ASP A 409 7.05 -9.34 2.42
CA ASP A 409 7.65 -8.65 3.56
C ASP A 409 8.17 -9.66 4.61
N VAL A 410 7.43 -10.73 4.86
CA VAL A 410 7.89 -11.78 5.79
C VAL A 410 9.11 -12.49 5.20
N LEU A 411 9.09 -12.85 3.91
CA LEU A 411 10.21 -13.54 3.27
C LEU A 411 11.50 -12.70 3.34
N PHE A 412 11.43 -11.40 3.03
CA PHE A 412 12.60 -10.52 3.15
C PHE A 412 13.11 -10.39 4.59
N ARG A 413 12.21 -10.33 5.58
CA ARG A 413 12.59 -10.20 7.00
C ARG A 413 13.21 -11.47 7.56
N THR A 414 12.80 -12.65 7.05
CA THR A 414 13.35 -13.93 7.51
C THR A 414 14.69 -14.26 6.86
N GLU A 415 14.88 -13.89 5.59
CA GLU A 415 16.06 -14.25 4.80
C GLU A 415 17.20 -13.24 4.91
N ILE A 416 16.94 -12.00 5.33
CA ILE A 416 17.96 -10.95 5.42
C ILE A 416 18.31 -10.70 6.89
N PRO A 417 19.56 -10.93 7.34
CA PRO A 417 20.01 -10.59 8.68
C PRO A 417 19.75 -9.12 9.02
N VAL A 418 19.36 -8.85 10.27
CA VAL A 418 18.93 -7.51 10.73
C VAL A 418 20.00 -6.45 10.41
N GLU A 419 21.28 -6.79 10.57
CA GLU A 419 22.44 -5.91 10.33
C GLU A 419 22.59 -5.52 8.85
N MET A 420 22.11 -6.36 7.95
CA MET A 420 22.19 -6.13 6.50
C MET A 420 20.89 -5.55 5.91
N GLN A 421 19.76 -5.55 6.65
CA GLN A 421 18.46 -5.11 6.13
C GLN A 421 18.51 -3.69 5.57
N GLY A 422 19.14 -2.76 6.26
CA GLY A 422 19.24 -1.37 5.78
C GLY A 422 19.96 -1.25 4.43
N ARG A 423 21.11 -1.95 4.29
CA ARG A 423 21.92 -1.95 3.06
C ARG A 423 21.20 -2.64 1.90
N VAL A 424 20.59 -3.79 2.18
CA VAL A 424 19.86 -4.57 1.17
C VAL A 424 18.57 -3.88 0.73
N TYR A 425 17.82 -3.26 1.65
CA TYR A 425 16.61 -2.50 1.30
C TYR A 425 16.92 -1.23 0.50
N SER A 426 18.06 -0.57 0.76
CA SER A 426 18.51 0.54 -0.07
C SER A 426 18.82 0.09 -1.51
N ALA A 427 19.56 -1.01 -1.66
CA ALA A 427 19.83 -1.60 -2.98
C ALA A 427 18.54 -2.08 -3.68
N ARG A 428 17.60 -2.69 -2.93
CA ARG A 428 16.27 -3.05 -3.42
C ARG A 428 15.52 -1.86 -3.96
N ASN A 429 15.44 -0.78 -3.19
CA ASN A 429 14.70 0.41 -3.59
C ASN A 429 15.27 1.00 -4.88
N SER A 430 16.59 1.05 -5.04
CA SER A 430 17.22 1.51 -6.26
C SER A 430 16.87 0.64 -7.47
N LEU A 431 16.95 -0.70 -7.33
CA LEU A 431 16.67 -1.66 -8.40
C LEU A 431 15.18 -1.65 -8.80
N GLN A 432 14.27 -1.60 -7.82
CA GLN A 432 12.83 -1.68 -8.07
C GLN A 432 12.25 -0.36 -8.55
N PHE A 433 12.64 0.75 -7.94
CA PHE A 433 12.05 2.05 -8.27
C PHE A 433 12.58 2.64 -9.57
N PHE A 434 13.80 2.26 -10.01
CA PHE A 434 14.31 2.66 -11.32
C PHE A 434 13.41 2.18 -12.47
N THR A 435 12.76 1.02 -12.33
CA THR A 435 11.86 0.51 -13.37
C THR A 435 10.55 1.29 -13.49
N ILE A 436 10.16 2.08 -12.47
CA ILE A 436 8.91 2.84 -12.48
C ILE A 436 8.90 3.91 -13.57
N PRO A 437 9.82 4.90 -13.61
CA PRO A 437 9.84 5.90 -14.67
C PRO A 437 10.05 5.28 -16.06
N VAL A 438 10.83 4.19 -16.14
CA VAL A 438 11.03 3.46 -17.41
C VAL A 438 9.71 2.83 -17.87
N GLY A 439 8.94 2.21 -16.96
CA GLY A 439 7.64 1.61 -17.29
C GLY A 439 6.61 2.64 -17.71
N TYR A 440 6.52 3.79 -17.04
CA TYR A 440 5.65 4.88 -17.46
C TYR A 440 6.01 5.39 -18.86
N PHE A 441 7.31 5.66 -19.11
CA PHE A 441 7.76 6.10 -20.41
C PHE A 441 7.45 5.07 -21.53
N LEU A 442 7.80 3.79 -21.31
CA LEU A 442 7.54 2.73 -22.26
C LEU A 442 6.03 2.53 -22.50
N GLY A 443 5.21 2.59 -21.45
CA GLY A 443 3.77 2.47 -21.56
C GLY A 443 3.16 3.57 -22.43
N GLY A 444 3.49 4.83 -22.16
CA GLY A 444 3.03 5.97 -22.94
C GLY A 444 3.51 5.91 -24.39
N TRP A 445 4.80 5.62 -24.61
CA TRP A 445 5.39 5.51 -25.94
C TRP A 445 4.80 4.36 -26.76
N LEU A 446 4.62 3.20 -26.16
CA LEU A 446 4.02 2.05 -26.85
C LEU A 446 2.56 2.33 -27.24
N VAL A 447 1.79 2.98 -26.37
CA VAL A 447 0.39 3.32 -26.70
C VAL A 447 0.38 4.29 -27.88
N ASP A 448 0.97 5.48 -27.74
CA ASP A 448 0.81 6.54 -28.74
C ASP A 448 1.65 6.33 -30.00
N GLY A 449 2.88 5.83 -29.84
CA GLY A 449 3.82 5.69 -30.96
C GLY A 449 3.68 4.43 -31.78
N VAL A 450 3.12 3.35 -31.19
CA VAL A 450 3.08 2.03 -31.82
C VAL A 450 1.67 1.47 -31.92
N LEU A 451 0.97 1.32 -30.77
CA LEU A 451 -0.24 0.52 -30.72
C LEU A 451 -1.48 1.28 -31.21
N GLU A 452 -1.63 2.57 -30.93
CA GLU A 452 -2.73 3.36 -31.48
C GLU A 452 -2.64 3.49 -33.00
N PRO A 453 -1.48 3.84 -33.61
CA PRO A 453 -1.33 3.83 -35.07
C PRO A 453 -1.54 2.44 -35.68
N TRP A 454 -1.04 1.38 -35.02
CA TRP A 454 -1.24 0.02 -35.49
C TRP A 454 -2.72 -0.38 -35.47
N MET A 455 -3.46 -0.07 -34.39
CA MET A 455 -4.89 -0.32 -34.30
C MET A 455 -5.70 0.50 -35.30
N ALA A 456 -5.33 1.76 -35.55
CA ALA A 456 -5.99 2.63 -36.53
C ALA A 456 -5.86 2.10 -37.95
N ALA A 457 -4.79 1.37 -38.26
CA ALA A 457 -4.57 0.75 -39.57
C ALA A 457 -5.30 -0.59 -39.77
N GLN A 458 -5.95 -1.14 -38.73
CA GLN A 458 -6.61 -2.44 -38.82
C GLN A 458 -7.97 -2.35 -39.53
N ALA A 459 -8.29 -3.37 -40.35
CA ALA A 459 -9.61 -3.49 -40.95
C ALA A 459 -10.69 -3.72 -39.88
N ALA A 460 -11.88 -3.17 -40.07
CA ALA A 460 -12.98 -3.23 -39.08
C ALA A 460 -13.38 -4.67 -38.67
N GLN A 461 -13.16 -5.66 -39.53
CA GLN A 461 -13.48 -7.07 -39.28
C GLN A 461 -12.26 -7.88 -38.83
N SER A 462 -11.12 -7.26 -38.55
CA SER A 462 -9.89 -7.94 -38.14
C SER A 462 -9.99 -8.48 -36.70
N LEU A 463 -9.24 -9.53 -36.39
CA LEU A 463 -9.14 -10.10 -35.04
C LEU A 463 -8.70 -9.07 -33.97
N PRO A 464 -7.72 -8.20 -34.21
CA PRO A 464 -7.37 -7.15 -33.24
C PRO A 464 -8.55 -6.22 -32.92
N VAL A 465 -9.31 -5.80 -33.93
CA VAL A 465 -10.49 -4.93 -33.73
C VAL A 465 -11.61 -5.67 -32.98
N TRP A 466 -11.78 -6.95 -33.26
CA TRP A 466 -12.75 -7.79 -32.52
C TRP A 466 -12.35 -7.93 -31.05
N LEU A 467 -11.05 -8.09 -30.74
CA LEU A 467 -10.56 -8.21 -29.37
C LEU A 467 -10.54 -6.87 -28.61
N PHE A 468 -9.93 -5.85 -29.21
CA PHE A 468 -9.58 -4.60 -28.50
C PHE A 468 -10.55 -3.45 -28.80
N GLY A 469 -11.49 -3.64 -29.75
CA GLY A 469 -12.42 -2.60 -30.18
C GLY A 469 -11.84 -1.68 -31.24
N GLN A 470 -12.68 -0.73 -31.69
CA GLN A 470 -12.30 0.31 -32.66
C GLN A 470 -12.14 1.67 -31.98
N GLY A 471 -11.39 2.55 -32.61
CA GLY A 471 -11.22 3.95 -32.23
C GLY A 471 -10.16 4.12 -31.14
N LYS A 472 -10.12 5.35 -30.62
CA LYS A 472 -9.12 5.76 -29.63
C LYS A 472 -9.24 4.96 -28.34
N GLY A 473 -8.10 4.63 -27.72
CA GLY A 473 -8.01 3.76 -26.57
C GLY A 473 -7.94 2.27 -26.91
N SER A 474 -8.07 1.88 -28.19
CA SER A 474 -7.89 0.49 -28.60
C SER A 474 -6.42 0.07 -28.57
N GLY A 475 -5.49 0.97 -28.85
CA GLY A 475 -4.05 0.75 -28.68
C GLY A 475 -3.67 0.57 -27.21
N ALA A 476 -4.25 1.36 -26.31
CA ALA A 476 -4.07 1.17 -24.87
C ALA A 476 -4.61 -0.19 -24.41
N ALA A 477 -5.76 -0.66 -24.94
CA ALA A 477 -6.28 -1.99 -24.67
C ALA A 477 -5.33 -3.10 -25.18
N ALA A 478 -4.74 -2.92 -26.35
CA ALA A 478 -3.72 -3.84 -26.86
C ALA A 478 -2.48 -3.89 -25.94
N LEU A 479 -2.08 -2.74 -25.35
CA LEU A 479 -1.01 -2.72 -24.34
C LEU A 479 -1.38 -3.54 -23.10
N PHE A 480 -2.61 -3.47 -22.62
CA PHE A 480 -3.04 -4.32 -21.49
C PHE A 480 -2.95 -5.81 -21.83
N PHE A 481 -3.28 -6.21 -23.04
CA PHE A 481 -3.08 -7.59 -23.47
C PHE A 481 -1.61 -8.01 -23.48
N LEU A 482 -0.73 -7.16 -24.00
CA LEU A 482 0.72 -7.38 -23.95
C LEU A 482 1.24 -7.43 -22.49
N ASN A 483 0.73 -6.56 -21.62
CA ASN A 483 1.06 -6.58 -20.21
C ASN A 483 0.59 -7.86 -19.51
N ALA A 484 -0.61 -8.36 -19.85
CA ALA A 484 -1.08 -9.65 -19.35
C ALA A 484 -0.14 -10.77 -19.76
N ALA A 485 0.23 -10.83 -21.05
CA ALA A 485 1.14 -11.84 -21.57
C ALA A 485 2.54 -11.75 -20.93
N LEU A 486 3.09 -10.52 -20.81
CA LEU A 486 4.39 -10.27 -20.19
C LEU A 486 4.37 -10.61 -18.70
N GLY A 487 3.33 -10.22 -17.97
CA GLY A 487 3.16 -10.51 -16.55
C GLY A 487 3.02 -12.02 -16.29
N VAL A 488 2.21 -12.72 -17.07
CA VAL A 488 2.07 -14.18 -16.98
C VAL A 488 3.40 -14.87 -17.29
N LEU A 489 4.09 -14.47 -18.38
CA LEU A 489 5.40 -15.00 -18.74
C LEU A 489 6.42 -14.80 -17.62
N THR A 490 6.48 -13.59 -17.06
CA THR A 490 7.35 -13.25 -15.93
C THR A 490 7.07 -14.16 -14.74
N CYS A 491 5.81 -14.31 -14.34
CA CYS A 491 5.42 -15.19 -13.23
C CYS A 491 5.79 -16.66 -13.51
N LEU A 492 5.62 -17.15 -14.73
CA LEU A 492 5.95 -18.54 -15.10
C LEU A 492 7.46 -18.78 -15.12
N LEU A 493 8.26 -17.80 -15.58
CA LEU A 493 9.72 -17.89 -15.57
C LEU A 493 10.25 -17.95 -14.12
N PHE A 494 9.80 -17.04 -13.27
CA PHE A 494 10.23 -17.00 -11.87
C PHE A 494 9.67 -18.17 -11.04
N ARG A 495 8.52 -18.73 -11.40
CA ARG A 495 8.03 -19.97 -10.78
C ARG A 495 8.94 -21.17 -11.04
N LYS A 496 9.73 -21.18 -12.13
CA LYS A 496 10.70 -22.23 -12.45
C LYS A 496 12.09 -21.95 -11.86
N ASP A 497 12.30 -20.79 -11.26
CA ASP A 497 13.60 -20.36 -10.77
C ASP A 497 13.97 -21.08 -9.46
N ARG A 498 14.98 -21.96 -9.52
CA ARG A 498 15.47 -22.74 -8.39
C ARG A 498 16.04 -21.88 -7.26
N HIS A 499 16.61 -20.71 -7.58
CA HIS A 499 17.17 -19.82 -6.56
C HIS A 499 16.11 -19.17 -5.69
N ILE A 500 14.93 -18.87 -6.24
CA ILE A 500 13.80 -18.33 -5.47
C ILE A 500 13.21 -19.41 -4.55
N TRP A 501 13.08 -20.64 -5.05
CA TRP A 501 12.60 -21.77 -4.23
C TRP A 501 13.56 -22.15 -3.12
N ALA A 502 14.86 -21.94 -3.30
CA ALA A 502 15.86 -22.18 -2.26
C ALA A 502 15.70 -21.27 -1.04
N LEU A 503 14.97 -20.14 -1.14
CA LEU A 503 14.64 -19.28 0.00
C LEU A 503 13.67 -19.94 1.00
N GLU A 504 12.96 -20.98 0.64
CA GLU A 504 12.03 -21.71 1.53
C GLU A 504 12.58 -23.05 2.03
N GLY A 505 13.85 -23.35 1.77
CA GLY A 505 14.40 -24.69 1.91
C GLY A 505 13.95 -25.56 0.72
N SER A 506 14.74 -26.58 0.38
CA SER A 506 14.37 -27.50 -0.71
C SER A 506 12.97 -28.05 -0.44
N PRO A 507 12.06 -28.03 -1.43
CA PRO A 507 10.79 -28.71 -1.27
C PRO A 507 11.07 -30.20 -1.03
N GLU A 508 10.68 -30.72 0.14
CA GLU A 508 10.55 -32.15 0.37
C GLU A 508 9.57 -32.79 -0.63
#